data_1f4ec1ab4a7b3f31796a7cfff09536aa
#
_entry.id   1f4ec1ab4a7b3f31796a7cfff09536aa
#
_cell.length_a   1.000
_cell.length_b   1.000
_cell.length_c   1.000
_cell.angle_alpha   90.00
_cell.angle_beta   90.00
_cell.angle_gamma   90.00
#
_symmetry.space_group_name_H-M   'P 1'
#
loop_
_entity.id
_entity.type
_entity.pdbx_description
1 polymer ?
#
loop_
_entity_poly.entity_id
_entity_poly.type
_entity_poly.pdbx_seq_one_letter_code
_entity_poly.pdbx_strand_id
1 'polypeptide(L)'
;MITKLKLRNFKSIKEQSYDFTKFDLLVGRNNSGKSTILQALAIWQFCIDEFHRAKRSGSRGIRVVLPNFSALPVPEFNLLWKDRTERRYPLKDGKKAQEYILIEIEVTWVTAQHEEHTFGVKLRYESPQTLYAIPTQDWKTLHSFEEKNLFRTIAYVPPFSGLEPSEEWRSDGILRKQVGKAQPGSVLRNLLLRVCPSPERDERGRVKKAYVPPPDWKEIKDVVSRWFSVDLKEPEYELGTGTQIDCEYVQFGKSYDIIAAGSGFHQVLTLLAFLYGYKPSTILLDEPDAHLHVNLQREILDYFKQKSKERNVQFLIATHAEELVKGVDASQ
;
A
#
# COMPACT_ATOMS: atom_id res chain seq x y z
N MET A 1 15.60 -0.35 -3.17
CA MET A 1 14.81 -1.30 -3.99
C MET A 1 14.74 -2.63 -3.26
N ILE A 2 13.55 -3.20 -3.10
CA ILE A 2 13.39 -4.56 -2.57
C ILE A 2 13.90 -5.52 -3.65
N THR A 3 14.79 -6.44 -3.28
CA THR A 3 15.42 -7.39 -4.19
C THR A 3 14.97 -8.82 -3.95
N LYS A 4 14.56 -9.14 -2.72
CA LYS A 4 14.15 -10.49 -2.36
C LYS A 4 13.09 -10.53 -1.28
N LEU A 5 12.17 -11.49 -1.38
CA LEU A 5 11.19 -11.84 -0.36
C LEU A 5 11.23 -13.34 -0.13
N LYS A 6 11.42 -13.76 1.13
CA LYS A 6 11.24 -15.16 1.53
C LYS A 6 10.02 -15.28 2.42
N LEU A 7 9.17 -16.24 2.11
CA LEU A 7 7.92 -16.52 2.81
C LEU A 7 7.89 -17.93 3.33
N ARG A 8 7.36 -18.11 4.55
CA ARG A 8 7.10 -19.40 5.15
C ARG A 8 5.76 -19.43 5.87
N ASN A 9 4.98 -20.48 5.65
CA ASN A 9 3.68 -20.77 6.27
C ASN A 9 2.63 -19.67 6.10
N PHE A 10 2.66 -18.91 5.00
CA PHE A 10 1.76 -17.79 4.77
C PHE A 10 0.71 -18.12 3.70
N LYS A 11 -0.57 -18.12 4.08
CA LYS A 11 -1.72 -18.43 3.22
C LYS A 11 -1.52 -19.74 2.43
N SER A 12 -1.44 -19.68 1.09
CA SER A 12 -1.19 -20.87 0.25
C SER A 12 0.28 -21.29 0.20
N ILE A 13 1.22 -20.47 0.68
CA ILE A 13 2.65 -20.66 0.53
C ILE A 13 3.20 -21.41 1.74
N LYS A 14 3.83 -22.58 1.50
CA LYS A 14 4.55 -23.33 2.55
C LYS A 14 5.93 -22.72 2.80
N GLU A 15 6.73 -22.62 1.74
CA GLU A 15 8.06 -21.98 1.77
C GLU A 15 8.43 -21.61 0.34
N GLN A 16 8.75 -20.34 0.08
CA GLN A 16 9.13 -19.88 -1.23
C GLN A 16 9.93 -18.57 -1.14
N SER A 17 10.79 -18.35 -2.13
CA SER A 17 11.57 -17.13 -2.31
C SER A 17 11.25 -16.51 -3.67
N TYR A 18 11.18 -15.17 -3.68
CA TYR A 18 10.92 -14.38 -4.86
C TYR A 18 12.01 -13.33 -4.99
N ASP A 19 12.55 -13.17 -6.20
CA ASP A 19 13.49 -12.12 -6.53
C ASP A 19 12.77 -11.02 -7.29
N PHE A 20 13.14 -9.76 -7.05
CA PHE A 20 12.48 -8.60 -7.64
C PHE A 20 13.47 -7.64 -8.30
N THR A 21 12.97 -6.99 -9.33
CA THR A 21 13.63 -5.87 -10.03
C THR A 21 12.99 -4.54 -9.64
N LYS A 22 13.27 -3.50 -10.39
CA LYS A 22 12.67 -2.17 -10.14
C LYS A 22 11.22 -2.06 -10.59
N PHE A 23 10.82 -2.91 -11.53
CA PHE A 23 9.47 -2.93 -12.06
C PHE A 23 9.10 -4.37 -12.45
N ASP A 24 8.21 -4.98 -11.68
CA ASP A 24 7.81 -6.37 -11.88
C ASP A 24 6.30 -6.50 -12.04
N LEU A 25 5.91 -7.36 -12.98
CA LEU A 25 4.54 -7.83 -13.14
C LEU A 25 4.40 -9.26 -12.62
N LEU A 26 3.57 -9.44 -11.60
CA LEU A 26 3.17 -10.73 -11.08
C LEU A 26 1.95 -11.21 -11.87
N VAL A 27 2.16 -12.15 -12.77
CA VAL A 27 1.12 -12.62 -13.69
C VAL A 27 0.73 -14.06 -13.39
N GLY A 28 -0.53 -14.40 -13.59
CA GLY A 28 -1.02 -15.77 -13.40
C GLY A 28 -2.53 -15.83 -13.20
N ARG A 29 -3.06 -17.06 -13.15
CA ARG A 29 -4.49 -17.31 -12.94
C ARG A 29 -4.96 -16.79 -11.57
N ASN A 30 -6.27 -16.61 -11.42
CA ASN A 30 -6.86 -16.33 -10.10
C ASN A 30 -6.44 -17.40 -9.08
N ASN A 31 -6.23 -17.00 -7.85
CA ASN A 31 -5.74 -17.84 -6.75
C ASN A 31 -4.32 -18.43 -6.93
N SER A 32 -3.51 -17.92 -7.87
CA SER A 32 -2.10 -18.37 -8.04
C SER A 32 -1.14 -17.82 -6.99
N GLY A 33 -1.61 -16.94 -6.10
CA GLY A 33 -0.80 -16.36 -5.03
C GLY A 33 -0.20 -14.98 -5.32
N LYS A 34 -0.53 -14.33 -6.44
CA LYS A 34 -0.05 -12.97 -6.78
C LYS A 34 -0.28 -11.97 -5.65
N SER A 35 -1.55 -11.78 -5.27
CA SER A 35 -1.90 -10.89 -4.16
C SER A 35 -1.29 -11.33 -2.84
N THR A 36 -1.05 -12.63 -2.63
CA THR A 36 -0.40 -13.16 -1.42
C THR A 36 1.01 -12.61 -1.26
N ILE A 37 1.77 -12.46 -2.36
CA ILE A 37 3.12 -11.89 -2.36
C ILE A 37 3.06 -10.41 -1.92
N LEU A 38 2.18 -9.62 -2.54
CA LEU A 38 2.00 -8.20 -2.19
C LEU A 38 1.55 -8.03 -0.74
N GLN A 39 0.60 -8.85 -0.31
CA GLN A 39 0.07 -8.84 1.06
C GLN A 39 1.12 -9.22 2.11
N ALA A 40 2.06 -10.09 1.80
CA ALA A 40 3.17 -10.40 2.70
C ALA A 40 4.07 -9.16 2.92
N LEU A 41 4.38 -8.41 1.85
CA LEU A 41 5.12 -7.15 1.95
C LEU A 41 4.34 -6.07 2.72
N ALA A 42 3.02 -6.00 2.56
CA ALA A 42 2.17 -5.10 3.33
C ALA A 42 2.18 -5.43 4.84
N ILE A 43 2.13 -6.73 5.19
CA ILE A 43 2.26 -7.18 6.59
C ILE A 43 3.65 -6.87 7.14
N TRP A 44 4.69 -7.09 6.36
CA TRP A 44 6.06 -6.76 6.77
C TRP A 44 6.18 -5.27 7.09
N GLN A 45 5.70 -4.38 6.21
CA GLN A 45 5.69 -2.93 6.46
C GLN A 45 4.89 -2.57 7.72
N PHE A 46 3.70 -3.15 7.89
CA PHE A 46 2.91 -2.97 9.11
C PHE A 46 3.70 -3.33 10.37
N CYS A 47 4.40 -4.46 10.37
CA CYS A 47 5.20 -4.90 11.51
C CYS A 47 6.37 -3.95 11.78
N ILE A 48 7.05 -3.45 10.74
CA ILE A 48 8.09 -2.42 10.89
C ILE A 48 7.52 -1.17 11.56
N ASP A 49 6.36 -0.67 11.09
CA ASP A 49 5.69 0.48 11.69
C ASP A 49 5.31 0.26 13.16
N GLU A 50 4.87 -0.97 13.53
CA GLU A 50 4.56 -1.32 14.92
C GLU A 50 5.83 -1.41 15.79
N PHE A 51 6.93 -1.93 15.25
CA PHE A 51 8.21 -1.97 15.94
C PHE A 51 8.71 -0.55 16.24
N HIS A 52 8.64 0.37 15.28
CA HIS A 52 8.97 1.79 15.46
C HIS A 52 8.17 2.45 16.59
N ARG A 53 6.87 2.17 16.67
CA ARG A 53 6.01 2.74 17.72
C ARG A 53 6.31 2.19 19.11
N ALA A 54 6.61 0.91 19.19
CA ALA A 54 6.74 0.23 20.48
C ALA A 54 8.09 0.48 21.17
N LYS A 55 9.14 0.85 20.44
CA LYS A 55 10.51 1.10 20.92
C LYS A 55 11.16 -0.06 21.66
N ARG A 56 10.41 -1.00 22.21
CA ARG A 56 10.86 -2.23 22.89
C ARG A 56 9.79 -3.31 22.79
N SER A 57 10.20 -4.59 22.79
CA SER A 57 9.28 -5.70 23.00
C SER A 57 9.77 -6.58 24.15
N GLY A 58 8.83 -7.28 24.79
CA GLY A 58 9.17 -8.40 25.65
C GLY A 58 9.64 -9.62 24.85
N SER A 59 10.04 -10.70 25.54
CA SER A 59 10.49 -11.97 24.94
C SER A 59 9.49 -12.61 23.96
N ARG A 60 8.21 -12.22 24.04
CA ARG A 60 7.12 -12.73 23.19
C ARG A 60 6.92 -11.94 21.90
N GLY A 61 7.62 -10.82 21.70
CA GLY A 61 7.38 -9.89 20.60
C GLY A 61 6.32 -8.82 20.94
N ILE A 62 5.89 -8.03 19.93
CA ILE A 62 4.85 -7.01 20.06
C ILE A 62 3.48 -7.66 19.88
N ARG A 63 2.56 -7.37 20.80
CA ARG A 63 1.19 -7.82 20.71
C ARG A 63 0.42 -7.00 19.70
N VAL A 64 -0.15 -7.65 18.70
CA VAL A 64 -1.03 -7.06 17.69
C VAL A 64 -2.44 -7.57 17.91
N VAL A 65 -3.40 -6.65 18.02
CA VAL A 65 -4.83 -6.98 18.13
C VAL A 65 -5.54 -6.66 16.81
N LEU A 66 -6.51 -7.47 16.43
CA LEU A 66 -7.19 -7.40 15.14
C LEU A 66 -7.79 -6.01 14.82
N PRO A 67 -8.41 -5.27 15.77
CA PRO A 67 -8.91 -3.92 15.49
C PRO A 67 -7.83 -2.90 15.07
N ASN A 68 -6.56 -3.15 15.45
CA ASN A 68 -5.41 -2.30 15.11
C ASN A 68 -4.60 -2.83 13.92
N PHE A 69 -4.91 -4.03 13.45
CA PHE A 69 -4.24 -4.61 12.29
C PHE A 69 -4.70 -3.93 11.02
N SER A 70 -3.84 -3.14 10.43
CA SER A 70 -4.12 -2.32 9.24
C SER A 70 -3.37 -2.77 7.99
N ALA A 71 -2.85 -4.00 7.96
CA ALA A 71 -2.18 -4.53 6.78
C ALA A 71 -3.16 -5.16 5.80
N LEU A 72 -4.13 -5.94 6.30
CA LEU A 72 -5.09 -6.71 5.49
C LEU A 72 -6.47 -6.78 6.17
N PRO A 73 -7.55 -6.88 5.37
CA PRO A 73 -8.91 -7.06 5.89
C PRO A 73 -9.19 -8.54 6.24
N VAL A 74 -8.68 -9.01 7.36
CA VAL A 74 -8.95 -10.37 7.82
C VAL A 74 -9.92 -10.37 9.00
N PRO A 75 -10.93 -11.25 9.05
CA PRO A 75 -11.86 -11.35 10.18
C PRO A 75 -11.24 -12.05 11.38
N GLU A 76 -10.21 -12.88 11.17
CA GLU A 76 -9.48 -13.59 12.21
C GLU A 76 -8.04 -13.92 11.75
N PHE A 77 -7.11 -13.98 12.68
CA PHE A 77 -5.69 -14.13 12.34
C PHE A 77 -5.28 -15.51 11.84
N ASN A 78 -5.98 -16.60 12.17
CA ASN A 78 -5.65 -17.94 11.69
C ASN A 78 -5.70 -18.06 10.15
N LEU A 79 -6.47 -17.18 9.47
CA LEU A 79 -6.54 -17.11 8.00
C LEU A 79 -5.24 -16.69 7.33
N LEU A 80 -4.29 -16.16 8.09
CA LEU A 80 -2.96 -15.84 7.58
C LEU A 80 -2.06 -17.08 7.48
N TRP A 81 -2.35 -18.14 8.26
CA TRP A 81 -1.55 -19.37 8.29
C TRP A 81 -1.94 -20.32 7.17
N LYS A 82 -0.92 -20.99 6.63
CA LYS A 82 -1.14 -22.05 5.66
C LYS A 82 -2.05 -23.14 6.24
N ASP A 83 -3.10 -23.50 5.49
CA ASP A 83 -4.09 -24.51 5.88
C ASP A 83 -4.73 -24.21 7.27
N ARG A 84 -4.71 -22.94 7.72
CA ARG A 84 -5.15 -22.48 9.05
C ARG A 84 -4.48 -23.23 10.20
N THR A 85 -3.26 -23.71 9.98
CA THR A 85 -2.53 -24.53 10.96
C THR A 85 -1.47 -23.67 11.65
N GLU A 86 -1.80 -23.16 12.82
CA GLU A 86 -0.94 -22.28 13.61
C GLU A 86 -0.16 -23.02 14.71
N ARG A 87 -0.52 -24.28 14.99
CA ARG A 87 0.10 -25.13 16.02
C ARG A 87 0.11 -26.57 15.59
N ARG A 88 1.09 -27.34 16.12
CA ARG A 88 1.15 -28.80 16.04
C ARG A 88 1.45 -29.38 17.40
N TYR A 89 1.11 -30.65 17.58
CA TYR A 89 1.27 -31.35 18.87
C TYR A 89 2.09 -32.63 18.66
N PRO A 90 3.40 -32.51 18.36
CA PRO A 90 4.27 -33.68 18.22
C PRO A 90 4.41 -34.41 19.55
N LEU A 91 4.62 -35.72 19.48
CA LEU A 91 5.00 -36.50 20.63
C LEU A 91 6.50 -36.29 20.92
N LYS A 92 6.82 -35.72 22.09
CA LYS A 92 8.19 -35.63 22.62
C LYS A 92 8.22 -36.40 23.93
N ASP A 93 9.10 -37.38 24.02
CA ASP A 93 9.22 -38.26 25.21
C ASP A 93 7.90 -38.90 25.67
N GLY A 94 7.07 -39.32 24.72
CA GLY A 94 5.75 -39.91 25.00
C GLY A 94 4.66 -38.93 25.42
N LYS A 95 4.95 -37.62 25.52
CA LYS A 95 3.97 -36.59 25.83
C LYS A 95 3.71 -35.69 24.62
N LYS A 96 2.44 -35.26 24.46
CA LYS A 96 2.09 -34.24 23.45
C LYS A 96 2.70 -32.89 23.87
N ALA A 97 3.61 -32.35 23.06
CA ALA A 97 4.17 -31.01 23.24
C ALA A 97 3.54 -30.07 22.24
N GLN A 98 3.11 -28.88 22.72
CA GLN A 98 2.61 -27.84 21.82
C GLN A 98 3.78 -27.14 21.14
N GLU A 99 3.74 -27.03 19.82
CA GLU A 99 4.72 -26.32 19.01
C GLU A 99 4.00 -25.30 18.11
N TYR A 100 4.44 -24.04 18.13
CA TYR A 100 3.88 -22.99 17.27
C TYR A 100 4.45 -23.10 15.86
N ILE A 101 3.59 -23.00 14.87
CA ILE A 101 3.96 -22.80 13.47
C ILE A 101 3.98 -21.31 13.23
N LEU A 102 5.16 -20.76 13.00
CA LEU A 102 5.33 -19.34 12.75
C LEU A 102 5.16 -19.03 11.27
N ILE A 103 4.52 -17.89 10.96
CA ILE A 103 4.69 -17.26 9.65
C ILE A 103 6.03 -16.53 9.69
N GLU A 104 6.84 -16.67 8.65
CA GLU A 104 8.09 -15.93 8.51
C GLU A 104 8.07 -15.14 7.20
N ILE A 105 8.36 -13.83 7.31
CA ILE A 105 8.45 -12.91 6.19
C ILE A 105 9.81 -12.22 6.28
N GLU A 106 10.71 -12.53 5.37
CA GLU A 106 12.04 -11.94 5.30
C GLU A 106 12.17 -11.13 4.01
N VAL A 107 12.54 -9.86 4.14
CA VAL A 107 12.69 -8.94 3.03
C VAL A 107 14.14 -8.49 2.94
N THR A 108 14.72 -8.58 1.74
CA THR A 108 16.04 -8.04 1.42
C THR A 108 15.86 -6.85 0.47
N TRP A 109 16.61 -5.79 0.70
CA TRP A 109 16.60 -4.60 -0.15
C TRP A 109 17.97 -3.98 -0.29
N VAL A 110 18.15 -3.19 -1.35
CA VAL A 110 19.36 -2.43 -1.62
C VAL A 110 19.06 -0.94 -1.47
N THR A 111 19.94 -0.23 -0.77
CA THR A 111 19.86 1.23 -0.60
C THR A 111 20.35 1.99 -1.85
N ALA A 112 20.27 3.32 -1.83
CA ALA A 112 20.85 4.17 -2.87
C ALA A 112 22.39 4.08 -2.94
N GLN A 113 23.03 3.71 -1.84
CA GLN A 113 24.48 3.49 -1.72
C GLN A 113 24.91 2.08 -2.16
N HIS A 114 23.99 1.27 -2.72
CA HIS A 114 24.21 -0.12 -3.10
C HIS A 114 24.52 -1.08 -1.94
N GLU A 115 24.17 -0.71 -0.72
CA GLU A 115 24.27 -1.58 0.44
C GLU A 115 23.04 -2.51 0.53
N GLU A 116 23.30 -3.80 0.69
CA GLU A 116 22.25 -4.80 0.88
C GLU A 116 21.91 -4.96 2.36
N HIS A 117 20.62 -4.92 2.66
CA HIS A 117 20.07 -5.13 3.99
C HIS A 117 18.98 -6.18 3.96
N THR A 118 18.87 -6.95 5.04
CA THR A 118 17.80 -7.94 5.22
C THR A 118 17.17 -7.78 6.59
N PHE A 119 15.85 -7.81 6.64
CA PHE A 119 15.11 -7.80 7.90
C PHE A 119 13.91 -8.73 7.83
N GLY A 120 13.76 -9.58 8.84
CA GLY A 120 12.69 -10.56 8.92
C GLY A 120 11.72 -10.28 10.06
N VAL A 121 10.49 -10.74 9.87
CA VAL A 121 9.40 -10.70 10.85
C VAL A 121 8.84 -12.10 11.00
N LYS A 122 8.62 -12.53 12.24
CA LYS A 122 7.89 -13.77 12.58
C LYS A 122 6.56 -13.40 13.21
N LEU A 123 5.48 -14.05 12.76
CA LEU A 123 4.17 -13.92 13.37
C LEU A 123 3.86 -15.19 14.15
N ARG A 124 3.47 -15.02 15.43
CA ARG A 124 3.03 -16.10 16.29
C ARG A 124 1.56 -15.91 16.63
N TYR A 125 0.77 -16.90 16.31
CA TYR A 125 -0.65 -16.93 16.66
C TYR A 125 -0.86 -17.07 18.17
N GLU A 126 -1.80 -16.33 18.70
CA GLU A 126 -2.25 -16.47 20.09
C GLU A 126 -3.73 -16.84 20.16
N SER A 127 -4.57 -16.08 19.47
CA SER A 127 -6.02 -16.27 19.38
C SER A 127 -6.56 -15.70 18.05
N PRO A 128 -7.84 -15.93 17.71
CA PRO A 128 -8.44 -15.34 16.51
C PRO A 128 -8.26 -13.82 16.41
N GLN A 129 -8.21 -13.13 17.55
CA GLN A 129 -8.12 -11.67 17.66
C GLN A 129 -6.74 -11.15 18.05
N THR A 130 -5.75 -12.03 18.25
CA THR A 130 -4.42 -11.63 18.76
C THR A 130 -3.31 -12.45 18.13
N LEU A 131 -2.27 -11.78 17.66
CA LEU A 131 -1.00 -12.38 17.29
C LEU A 131 0.17 -11.59 17.93
N TYR A 132 1.37 -12.16 17.86
CA TYR A 132 2.61 -11.46 18.21
C TYR A 132 3.49 -11.32 16.99
N ALA A 133 3.97 -10.09 16.74
CA ALA A 133 4.99 -9.79 15.76
C ALA A 133 6.36 -9.79 16.44
N ILE A 134 7.30 -10.55 15.90
CA ILE A 134 8.63 -10.78 16.48
C ILE A 134 9.66 -10.43 15.42
N PRO A 135 10.57 -9.47 15.66
CA PRO A 135 11.67 -9.22 14.73
C PRO A 135 12.65 -10.40 14.74
N THR A 136 13.23 -10.72 13.59
CA THR A 136 14.25 -11.80 13.50
C THR A 136 15.63 -11.33 13.96
N GLN A 137 15.89 -10.02 13.86
CA GLN A 137 17.08 -9.36 14.36
C GLN A 137 16.84 -8.81 15.77
N ASP A 138 17.93 -8.46 16.46
CA ASP A 138 17.86 -7.83 17.77
C ASP A 138 17.39 -6.35 17.67
N TRP A 139 17.00 -5.81 18.83
CA TRP A 139 16.50 -4.43 18.92
C TRP A 139 17.56 -3.37 18.62
N LYS A 140 18.84 -3.67 18.82
CA LYS A 140 19.95 -2.75 18.49
C LYS A 140 20.06 -2.59 16.99
N THR A 141 19.97 -3.69 16.25
CA THR A 141 19.96 -3.69 14.78
C THR A 141 18.75 -2.93 14.25
N LEU A 142 17.55 -3.16 14.80
CA LEU A 142 16.35 -2.44 14.43
C LEU A 142 16.54 -0.93 14.61
N HIS A 143 16.98 -0.47 15.78
CA HIS A 143 17.20 0.96 16.05
C HIS A 143 18.29 1.55 15.14
N SER A 144 19.36 0.81 14.85
CA SER A 144 20.36 1.26 13.90
C SER A 144 19.79 1.47 12.50
N PHE A 145 18.86 0.61 12.06
CA PHE A 145 18.20 0.77 10.77
C PHE A 145 17.26 1.98 10.78
N GLU A 146 16.56 2.23 11.89
CA GLU A 146 15.71 3.40 12.09
C GLU A 146 16.51 4.71 12.04
N GLU A 147 17.56 4.83 12.86
CA GLU A 147 18.41 6.03 12.96
C GLU A 147 19.06 6.38 11.62
N LYS A 148 19.45 5.37 10.85
CA LYS A 148 20.03 5.54 9.51
C LYS A 148 18.98 5.67 8.40
N ASN A 149 17.69 5.61 8.73
CA ASN A 149 16.55 5.65 7.78
C ASN A 149 16.70 4.63 6.63
N LEU A 150 17.11 3.40 6.97
CA LEU A 150 17.40 2.35 5.99
C LEU A 150 16.15 1.60 5.53
N PHE A 151 15.07 1.59 6.31
CA PHE A 151 13.84 0.89 5.93
C PHE A 151 13.17 1.54 4.71
N ARG A 152 12.63 0.68 3.87
CA ARG A 152 11.86 1.10 2.69
C ARG A 152 10.44 1.49 3.12
N THR A 153 9.88 2.51 2.48
CA THR A 153 8.48 2.87 2.65
C THR A 153 7.66 2.17 1.58
N ILE A 154 6.79 1.27 1.99
CA ILE A 154 5.94 0.48 1.10
C ILE A 154 4.51 1.02 1.18
N ALA A 155 3.90 1.31 0.04
CA ALA A 155 2.46 1.56 -0.07
C ALA A 155 1.78 0.39 -0.78
N TYR A 156 0.81 -0.25 -0.14
CA TYR A 156 -0.02 -1.27 -0.74
C TYR A 156 -1.35 -0.66 -1.18
N VAL A 157 -1.67 -0.80 -2.44
CA VAL A 157 -2.95 -0.38 -3.02
C VAL A 157 -3.73 -1.65 -3.36
N PRO A 158 -4.71 -2.02 -2.53
CA PRO A 158 -5.58 -3.17 -2.78
C PRO A 158 -6.47 -2.93 -3.99
N PRO A 159 -7.17 -3.96 -4.51
CA PRO A 159 -8.14 -3.80 -5.59
C PRO A 159 -9.16 -2.73 -5.26
N PHE A 160 -9.52 -1.93 -6.26
CA PHE A 160 -10.46 -0.83 -6.08
C PHE A 160 -11.87 -1.34 -5.78
N SER A 161 -12.48 -0.85 -4.71
CA SER A 161 -13.80 -1.28 -4.22
C SER A 161 -14.91 -0.22 -4.34
N GLY A 162 -14.62 0.86 -5.05
CA GLY A 162 -15.53 2.01 -5.17
C GLY A 162 -15.09 3.22 -4.36
N LEU A 163 -15.75 4.36 -4.59
CA LEU A 163 -15.48 5.63 -3.93
C LEU A 163 -16.59 5.92 -2.91
N GLU A 164 -16.23 6.47 -1.75
CA GLU A 164 -17.22 6.99 -0.80
C GLU A 164 -17.82 8.32 -1.30
N PRO A 165 -19.13 8.56 -1.08
CA PRO A 165 -19.78 9.81 -1.51
C PRO A 165 -19.15 11.07 -0.91
N SER A 166 -18.67 10.97 0.33
CA SER A 166 -18.03 12.07 1.04
C SER A 166 -16.90 11.54 1.91
N GLU A 167 -15.92 12.38 2.20
CA GLU A 167 -14.75 12.00 2.99
C GLU A 167 -14.35 13.15 3.92
N GLU A 168 -14.34 12.88 5.22
CA GLU A 168 -13.83 13.83 6.22
C GLU A 168 -12.29 13.83 6.23
N TRP A 169 -11.70 14.91 6.69
CA TRP A 169 -10.26 14.95 6.93
C TRP A 169 -9.86 13.92 8.00
N ARG A 170 -8.82 13.14 7.71
CA ARG A 170 -8.34 12.06 8.58
C ARG A 170 -6.83 12.13 8.77
N SER A 171 -6.39 11.78 9.98
CA SER A 171 -4.97 11.65 10.28
C SER A 171 -4.36 10.42 9.57
N ASP A 172 -3.04 10.41 9.44
CA ASP A 172 -2.26 9.34 8.80
C ASP A 172 -2.57 7.94 9.34
N GLY A 173 -2.75 7.82 10.65
CA GLY A 173 -3.06 6.54 11.28
C GLY A 173 -4.41 5.98 10.85
N ILE A 174 -5.42 6.85 10.69
CA ILE A 174 -6.75 6.47 10.22
C ILE A 174 -6.70 6.11 8.74
N LEU A 175 -5.99 6.89 7.92
CA LEU A 175 -5.85 6.60 6.48
C LEU A 175 -5.21 5.23 6.24
N ARG A 176 -4.10 4.91 6.94
CA ARG A 176 -3.48 3.59 6.85
C ARG A 176 -4.43 2.46 7.24
N LYS A 177 -5.25 2.67 8.27
CA LYS A 177 -6.24 1.67 8.72
C LYS A 177 -7.34 1.44 7.68
N GLN A 178 -7.80 2.46 6.98
CA GLN A 178 -8.80 2.32 5.92
C GLN A 178 -8.23 1.60 4.69
N VAL A 179 -7.02 1.95 4.29
CA VAL A 179 -6.33 1.25 3.19
C VAL A 179 -6.15 -0.24 3.52
N GLY A 180 -5.72 -0.57 4.74
CA GLY A 180 -5.57 -1.96 5.19
C GLY A 180 -6.89 -2.73 5.27
N LYS A 181 -8.04 -2.05 5.36
CA LYS A 181 -9.36 -2.65 5.23
C LYS A 181 -9.81 -2.90 3.78
N ALA A 182 -8.90 -2.75 2.82
CA ALA A 182 -9.18 -2.81 1.38
C ALA A 182 -10.21 -1.77 0.92
N GLN A 183 -10.16 -0.56 1.50
CA GLN A 183 -11.03 0.56 1.15
C GLN A 183 -10.21 1.75 0.61
N PRO A 184 -9.49 1.59 -0.52
CA PRO A 184 -8.64 2.67 -1.06
C PRO A 184 -9.46 3.90 -1.48
N GLY A 185 -10.71 3.71 -1.92
CA GLY A 185 -11.60 4.80 -2.29
C GLY A 185 -12.14 5.62 -1.12
N SER A 186 -11.99 5.15 0.14
CA SER A 186 -12.39 5.91 1.33
C SER A 186 -11.32 6.87 1.85
N VAL A 187 -10.18 6.97 1.16
CA VAL A 187 -9.05 7.84 1.51
C VAL A 187 -8.60 8.72 0.35
N LEU A 188 -9.29 8.64 -0.79
CA LEU A 188 -8.89 9.32 -2.02
C LEU A 188 -8.82 10.83 -1.86
N ARG A 189 -9.88 11.47 -1.32
CA ARG A 189 -9.92 12.93 -1.14
C ARG A 189 -8.85 13.42 -0.18
N ASN A 190 -8.59 12.69 0.90
CA ASN A 190 -7.49 12.98 1.82
C ASN A 190 -6.12 12.88 1.13
N LEU A 191 -5.91 11.90 0.26
CA LEU A 191 -4.65 11.78 -0.48
C LEU A 191 -4.49 12.91 -1.50
N LEU A 192 -5.55 13.29 -2.21
CA LEU A 192 -5.52 14.44 -3.12
C LEU A 192 -5.23 15.74 -2.37
N LEU A 193 -5.85 15.95 -1.20
CA LEU A 193 -5.59 17.10 -0.34
C LEU A 193 -4.13 17.14 0.16
N ARG A 194 -3.48 15.99 0.36
CA ARG A 194 -2.04 15.94 0.68
C ARG A 194 -1.16 16.35 -0.49
N VAL A 195 -1.54 15.94 -1.71
CA VAL A 195 -0.81 16.34 -2.92
C VAL A 195 -0.98 17.83 -3.15
N CYS A 196 -2.17 18.36 -2.93
CA CYS A 196 -2.54 19.76 -3.15
C CYS A 196 -3.26 20.30 -1.92
N PRO A 197 -2.54 20.77 -0.88
CA PRO A 197 -3.17 21.37 0.29
C PRO A 197 -3.97 22.61 -0.08
N SER A 198 -5.14 22.79 0.54
CA SER A 198 -5.96 23.97 0.33
C SER A 198 -5.20 25.23 0.74
N PRO A 199 -5.34 26.34 -0.03
CA PRO A 199 -4.71 27.61 0.32
C PRO A 199 -5.27 28.16 1.63
N GLU A 200 -4.40 28.75 2.47
CA GLU A 200 -4.85 29.46 3.66
C GLU A 200 -5.68 30.69 3.27
N ARG A 201 -6.86 30.83 3.89
CA ARG A 201 -7.75 31.96 3.70
C ARG A 201 -7.77 32.87 4.93
N ASP A 202 -8.02 34.18 4.74
CA ASP A 202 -8.27 35.13 5.82
C ASP A 202 -9.73 35.02 6.31
N GLU A 203 -10.06 35.79 7.38
CA GLU A 203 -11.43 35.86 7.95
C GLU A 203 -12.51 36.28 6.95
N ARG A 204 -12.11 36.87 5.82
CA ARG A 204 -13.01 37.29 4.72
C ARG A 204 -13.01 36.28 3.56
N GLY A 205 -12.43 35.08 3.74
CA GLY A 205 -12.34 34.06 2.72
C GLY A 205 -11.33 34.30 1.60
N ARG A 206 -10.47 35.35 1.68
CA ARG A 206 -9.49 35.65 0.65
C ARG A 206 -8.21 34.86 0.90
N VAL A 207 -7.59 34.36 -0.16
CA VAL A 207 -6.31 33.64 -0.09
C VAL A 207 -5.22 34.56 0.47
N LYS A 208 -4.59 34.18 1.59
CA LYS A 208 -3.60 34.98 2.32
C LYS A 208 -2.32 35.29 1.53
N LYS A 209 -1.91 34.34 0.65
CA LYS A 209 -0.71 34.47 -0.20
C LYS A 209 -1.03 34.01 -1.61
N ALA A 210 -0.27 34.47 -2.59
CA ALA A 210 -0.34 33.89 -3.94
C ALA A 210 -0.13 32.37 -3.87
N TYR A 211 -1.18 31.61 -4.17
CA TYR A 211 -1.15 30.14 -4.12
C TYR A 211 -0.73 29.60 -5.48
N VAL A 212 0.27 28.75 -5.48
CA VAL A 212 0.70 28.01 -6.67
C VAL A 212 0.57 26.53 -6.33
N PRO A 213 -0.26 25.78 -7.08
CA PRO A 213 -0.39 24.35 -6.86
C PRO A 213 0.94 23.61 -6.99
N PRO A 214 1.21 22.60 -6.15
CA PRO A 214 2.43 21.82 -6.21
C PRO A 214 2.65 21.16 -7.58
N PRO A 215 3.91 20.94 -8.02
CA PRO A 215 4.20 20.26 -9.30
C PRO A 215 3.55 18.90 -9.43
N ASP A 216 3.50 18.12 -8.32
CA ASP A 216 2.85 16.80 -8.29
C ASP A 216 1.34 16.89 -8.61
N TRP A 217 0.67 17.97 -8.16
CA TRP A 217 -0.73 18.21 -8.50
C TRP A 217 -0.92 18.54 -9.98
N LYS A 218 -0.06 19.40 -10.51
CA LYS A 218 -0.09 19.73 -11.94
C LYS A 218 0.05 18.47 -12.79
N GLU A 219 0.93 17.56 -12.40
CA GLU A 219 1.12 16.30 -13.11
C GLU A 219 -0.13 15.40 -13.06
N ILE A 220 -0.82 15.31 -11.90
CA ILE A 220 -2.10 14.61 -11.80
C ILE A 220 -3.13 15.23 -12.75
N LYS A 221 -3.27 16.55 -12.77
CA LYS A 221 -4.20 17.27 -13.66
C LYS A 221 -3.90 16.98 -15.12
N ASP A 222 -2.63 17.05 -15.53
CA ASP A 222 -2.22 16.82 -16.91
C ASP A 222 -2.52 15.38 -17.36
N VAL A 223 -2.29 14.39 -16.51
CA VAL A 223 -2.61 12.98 -16.78
C VAL A 223 -4.12 12.77 -16.89
N VAL A 224 -4.88 13.28 -15.92
CA VAL A 224 -6.34 13.16 -15.87
C VAL A 224 -6.99 13.85 -17.06
N SER A 225 -6.51 15.04 -17.43
CA SER A 225 -6.99 15.79 -18.58
C SER A 225 -6.75 15.03 -19.89
N ARG A 226 -5.55 14.42 -20.05
CA ARG A 226 -5.17 13.64 -21.23
C ARG A 226 -6.03 12.40 -21.41
N TRP A 227 -6.30 11.67 -20.32
CA TRP A 227 -6.96 10.37 -20.40
C TRP A 227 -8.48 10.44 -20.36
N PHE A 228 -9.04 11.49 -19.73
CA PHE A 228 -10.49 11.61 -19.52
C PHE A 228 -11.11 12.88 -20.11
N SER A 229 -10.30 13.78 -20.66
CA SER A 229 -10.77 15.06 -21.23
C SER A 229 -11.57 15.89 -20.20
N VAL A 230 -11.09 15.93 -18.95
CA VAL A 230 -11.66 16.72 -17.86
C VAL A 230 -10.60 17.62 -17.22
N ASP A 231 -11.02 18.71 -16.60
CA ASP A 231 -10.15 19.57 -15.79
C ASP A 231 -10.43 19.32 -14.30
N LEU A 232 -9.46 18.70 -13.60
CA LEU A 232 -9.55 18.42 -12.17
C LEU A 232 -9.27 19.71 -11.38
N LYS A 233 -10.21 20.10 -10.51
CA LYS A 233 -10.02 21.26 -9.62
C LYS A 233 -9.18 20.89 -8.40
N GLU A 234 -8.52 21.89 -7.82
CA GLU A 234 -7.82 21.74 -6.55
C GLU A 234 -8.80 21.29 -5.46
N PRO A 235 -8.42 20.30 -4.61
CA PRO A 235 -9.27 19.89 -3.51
C PRO A 235 -9.43 21.02 -2.50
N GLU A 236 -10.63 21.21 -1.98
CA GLU A 236 -10.94 22.23 -0.99
C GLU A 236 -11.27 21.60 0.38
N TYR A 237 -10.65 22.14 1.42
CA TYR A 237 -10.93 21.80 2.81
C TYR A 237 -10.73 23.02 3.69
N GLU A 238 -11.76 23.40 4.42
CA GLU A 238 -11.72 24.57 5.31
C GLU A 238 -11.42 24.12 6.74
N LEU A 239 -10.20 24.38 7.19
CA LEU A 239 -9.74 23.96 8.52
C LEU A 239 -10.54 24.71 9.61
N GLY A 240 -11.24 23.97 10.46
CA GLY A 240 -12.00 24.49 11.60
C GLY A 240 -13.49 24.70 11.36
N THR A 241 -13.96 24.77 10.12
CA THR A 241 -15.39 24.95 9.78
C THR A 241 -15.88 23.84 8.85
N GLY A 242 -15.04 23.35 7.94
CA GLY A 242 -15.36 22.27 7.02
C GLY A 242 -15.22 20.90 7.68
N THR A 243 -16.22 20.04 7.47
CA THR A 243 -16.18 18.63 7.91
C THR A 243 -15.73 17.70 6.78
N GLN A 244 -15.94 18.09 5.53
CA GLN A 244 -15.71 17.27 4.35
C GLN A 244 -14.68 17.90 3.42
N ILE A 245 -14.02 17.05 2.64
CA ILE A 245 -13.08 17.46 1.60
C ILE A 245 -13.82 17.45 0.27
N ASP A 246 -13.90 18.62 -0.37
CA ASP A 246 -14.53 18.78 -1.68
C ASP A 246 -13.49 18.52 -2.77
N CYS A 247 -13.85 17.66 -3.72
CA CYS A 247 -13.06 17.33 -4.90
C CYS A 247 -13.95 17.34 -6.13
N GLU A 248 -13.65 18.24 -7.06
CA GLU A 248 -14.45 18.45 -8.26
C GLU A 248 -13.63 18.34 -9.54
N TYR A 249 -14.32 18.08 -10.64
CA TYR A 249 -13.78 18.22 -11.99
C TYR A 249 -14.75 18.97 -12.88
N VAL A 250 -14.22 19.63 -13.92
CA VAL A 250 -15.02 20.32 -14.94
C VAL A 250 -15.04 19.50 -16.22
N GLN A 251 -16.24 19.25 -16.74
CA GLN A 251 -16.46 18.63 -18.04
C GLN A 251 -17.60 19.34 -18.77
N PHE A 252 -17.40 19.64 -20.04
CA PHE A 252 -18.38 20.39 -20.88
C PHE A 252 -18.82 21.71 -20.22
N GLY A 253 -17.91 22.43 -19.55
CA GLY A 253 -18.18 23.70 -18.89
C GLY A 253 -19.01 23.60 -17.59
N LYS A 254 -19.27 22.41 -17.09
CA LYS A 254 -19.99 22.16 -15.82
C LYS A 254 -19.08 21.49 -14.81
N SER A 255 -19.24 21.88 -13.53
CA SER A 255 -18.53 21.27 -12.41
C SER A 255 -19.32 20.08 -11.85
N TYR A 256 -18.62 19.02 -11.54
CA TYR A 256 -19.16 17.81 -10.92
C TYR A 256 -18.24 17.36 -9.79
N ASP A 257 -18.81 16.83 -8.73
CA ASP A 257 -18.03 16.09 -7.72
C ASP A 257 -17.42 14.83 -8.34
N ILE A 258 -16.23 14.45 -7.90
CA ILE A 258 -15.49 13.28 -8.43
C ILE A 258 -16.32 11.99 -8.35
N ILE A 259 -17.28 11.87 -7.41
CA ILE A 259 -18.16 10.69 -7.29
C ILE A 259 -19.03 10.46 -8.55
N ALA A 260 -19.32 11.51 -9.30
CA ALA A 260 -20.13 11.44 -10.51
C ALA A 260 -19.38 10.85 -11.72
N ALA A 261 -18.06 10.67 -11.59
CA ALA A 261 -17.24 10.11 -12.67
C ALA A 261 -17.36 8.59 -12.76
N GLY A 262 -16.89 8.01 -13.86
CA GLY A 262 -16.89 6.56 -14.07
C GLY A 262 -15.81 5.84 -13.24
N SER A 263 -16.00 4.53 -13.04
CA SER A 263 -15.10 3.69 -12.24
C SER A 263 -13.63 3.70 -12.72
N GLY A 264 -13.40 3.77 -14.03
CA GLY A 264 -12.04 3.89 -14.59
C GLY A 264 -11.34 5.20 -14.19
N PHE A 265 -12.08 6.31 -14.13
CA PHE A 265 -11.58 7.59 -13.62
C PHE A 265 -11.20 7.47 -12.14
N HIS A 266 -12.08 6.90 -11.32
CA HIS A 266 -11.81 6.70 -9.90
C HIS A 266 -10.60 5.80 -9.66
N GLN A 267 -10.45 4.73 -10.42
CA GLN A 267 -9.31 3.82 -10.37
C GLN A 267 -8.01 4.57 -10.64
N VAL A 268 -7.92 5.29 -11.76
CA VAL A 268 -6.72 6.05 -12.13
C VAL A 268 -6.42 7.12 -11.10
N LEU A 269 -7.41 7.90 -10.70
CA LEU A 269 -7.22 8.97 -9.72
C LEU A 269 -6.72 8.41 -8.38
N THR A 270 -7.22 7.24 -7.96
CA THR A 270 -6.75 6.54 -6.76
C THR A 270 -5.28 6.14 -6.89
N LEU A 271 -4.88 5.52 -8.00
CA LEU A 271 -3.49 5.11 -8.23
C LEU A 271 -2.52 6.31 -8.22
N LEU A 272 -2.91 7.41 -8.87
CA LEU A 272 -2.12 8.65 -8.85
C LEU A 272 -2.04 9.26 -7.44
N ALA A 273 -3.16 9.30 -6.72
CA ALA A 273 -3.20 9.81 -5.35
C ALA A 273 -2.31 9.01 -4.40
N PHE A 274 -2.24 7.68 -4.55
CA PHE A 274 -1.30 6.86 -3.79
C PHE A 274 0.15 7.13 -4.17
N LEU A 275 0.47 7.23 -5.46
CA LEU A 275 1.83 7.51 -5.92
C LEU A 275 2.35 8.85 -5.40
N TYR A 276 1.53 9.91 -5.50
CA TYR A 276 1.94 11.28 -5.18
C TYR A 276 1.67 11.69 -3.73
N GLY A 277 0.62 11.15 -3.10
CA GLY A 277 0.23 11.50 -1.73
C GLY A 277 0.99 10.73 -0.64
N TYR A 278 1.34 9.46 -0.89
CA TYR A 278 2.19 8.68 0.03
C TYR A 278 3.68 8.84 -0.23
N LYS A 279 4.09 9.13 -1.46
CA LYS A 279 5.50 9.21 -1.89
C LYS A 279 6.32 7.98 -1.46
N PRO A 280 5.84 6.76 -1.75
CA PRO A 280 6.52 5.54 -1.30
C PRO A 280 7.80 5.30 -2.10
N SER A 281 8.74 4.57 -1.50
CA SER A 281 9.89 4.05 -2.23
C SER A 281 9.57 2.75 -3.01
N THR A 282 8.53 2.04 -2.58
CA THR A 282 7.99 0.86 -3.27
C THR A 282 6.46 0.90 -3.22
N ILE A 283 5.81 0.74 -4.36
CA ILE A 283 4.36 0.69 -4.47
C ILE A 283 3.93 -0.70 -4.95
N LEU A 284 2.98 -1.27 -4.22
CA LEU A 284 2.39 -2.57 -4.50
C LEU A 284 0.99 -2.34 -5.04
N LEU A 285 0.74 -2.71 -6.30
CA LEU A 285 -0.55 -2.54 -6.95
C LEU A 285 -1.21 -3.89 -7.16
N ASP A 286 -2.39 -4.08 -6.59
CA ASP A 286 -3.16 -5.32 -6.73
C ASP A 286 -4.35 -5.06 -7.67
N GLU A 287 -4.30 -5.64 -8.86
CA GLU A 287 -5.27 -5.48 -9.95
C GLU A 287 -5.53 -4.01 -10.34
N PRO A 288 -4.50 -3.20 -10.65
CA PRO A 288 -4.67 -1.79 -11.00
C PRO A 288 -5.38 -1.57 -12.34
N ASP A 289 -5.51 -2.60 -13.14
CA ASP A 289 -6.15 -2.65 -14.46
C ASP A 289 -7.66 -2.91 -14.39
N ALA A 290 -8.19 -3.31 -13.22
CA ALA A 290 -9.63 -3.50 -13.04
C ALA A 290 -10.40 -2.23 -13.44
N HIS A 291 -11.53 -2.40 -14.13
CA HIS A 291 -12.39 -1.30 -14.62
C HIS A 291 -11.78 -0.38 -15.69
N LEU A 292 -10.57 -0.64 -16.19
CA LEU A 292 -9.94 0.15 -17.24
C LEU A 292 -10.16 -0.47 -18.63
N HIS A 293 -10.44 0.41 -19.60
CA HIS A 293 -10.41 0.00 -21.00
C HIS A 293 -8.99 -0.41 -21.44
N VAL A 294 -8.87 -1.38 -22.32
CA VAL A 294 -7.59 -1.99 -22.77
C VAL A 294 -6.53 -0.96 -23.15
N ASN A 295 -6.90 0.09 -23.89
CA ASN A 295 -5.95 1.13 -24.28
C ASN A 295 -5.39 1.87 -23.06
N LEU A 296 -6.24 2.18 -22.09
CA LEU A 296 -5.82 2.88 -20.88
C LEU A 296 -4.98 1.98 -19.95
N GLN A 297 -5.20 0.66 -19.96
CA GLN A 297 -4.35 -0.28 -19.22
C GLN A 297 -2.89 -0.20 -19.70
N ARG A 298 -2.64 -0.10 -21.01
CA ARG A 298 -1.28 0.06 -21.57
C ARG A 298 -0.69 1.41 -21.20
N GLU A 299 -1.44 2.49 -21.38
CA GLU A 299 -0.97 3.84 -21.08
C GLU A 299 -0.58 4.01 -19.62
N ILE A 300 -1.35 3.45 -18.68
CA ILE A 300 -1.05 3.53 -17.25
C ILE A 300 0.20 2.70 -16.91
N LEU A 301 0.40 1.54 -17.53
CA LEU A 301 1.59 0.73 -17.35
C LEU A 301 2.85 1.47 -17.82
N ASP A 302 2.79 2.07 -19.02
CA ASP A 302 3.90 2.86 -19.56
C ASP A 302 4.19 4.09 -18.71
N TYR A 303 3.14 4.73 -18.21
CA TYR A 303 3.26 5.83 -17.25
C TYR A 303 3.99 5.38 -15.98
N PHE A 304 3.62 4.24 -15.37
CA PHE A 304 4.30 3.73 -14.18
C PHE A 304 5.75 3.31 -14.47
N LYS A 305 6.04 2.71 -15.62
CA LYS A 305 7.42 2.43 -16.06
C LYS A 305 8.26 3.71 -16.15
N GLN A 306 7.70 4.76 -16.72
CA GLN A 306 8.34 6.07 -16.78
C GLN A 306 8.58 6.63 -15.36
N LYS A 307 7.56 6.64 -14.50
CA LYS A 307 7.66 7.17 -13.12
C LYS A 307 8.59 6.34 -12.24
N SER A 308 8.70 5.04 -12.47
CA SER A 308 9.69 4.19 -11.80
C SER A 308 11.11 4.71 -12.03
N LYS A 309 11.43 5.13 -13.26
CA LYS A 309 12.75 5.69 -13.60
C LYS A 309 12.93 7.12 -13.04
N GLU A 310 11.97 8.01 -13.31
CA GLU A 310 12.05 9.43 -12.96
C GLU A 310 12.08 9.69 -11.45
N ARG A 311 11.26 8.97 -10.69
CA ARG A 311 11.09 9.17 -9.24
C ARG A 311 11.84 8.16 -8.39
N ASN A 312 12.54 7.23 -9.00
CA ASN A 312 13.22 6.12 -8.33
C ASN A 312 12.30 5.29 -7.42
N VAL A 313 11.04 5.09 -7.82
CA VAL A 313 10.04 4.27 -7.14
C VAL A 313 10.05 2.86 -7.75
N GLN A 314 10.02 1.85 -6.89
CA GLN A 314 9.83 0.46 -7.33
C GLN A 314 8.34 0.15 -7.45
N PHE A 315 7.94 -0.57 -8.51
CA PHE A 315 6.58 -1.04 -8.70
C PHE A 315 6.55 -2.58 -8.71
N LEU A 316 5.67 -3.15 -7.90
CA LEU A 316 5.32 -4.57 -7.94
C LEU A 316 3.81 -4.64 -8.21
N ILE A 317 3.43 -5.18 -9.36
CA ILE A 317 2.06 -5.13 -9.87
C ILE A 317 1.54 -6.54 -10.04
N ALA A 318 0.47 -6.90 -9.33
CA ALA A 318 -0.27 -8.14 -9.53
C ALA A 318 -1.42 -7.89 -10.50
N THR A 319 -1.46 -8.61 -11.60
CA THR A 319 -2.50 -8.48 -12.63
C THR A 319 -2.85 -9.82 -13.25
N HIS A 320 -4.02 -9.91 -13.85
CA HIS A 320 -4.43 -11.01 -14.72
C HIS A 320 -4.74 -10.54 -16.15
N ALA A 321 -4.57 -9.24 -16.46
CA ALA A 321 -4.81 -8.69 -17.78
C ALA A 321 -3.76 -9.17 -18.78
N GLU A 322 -4.17 -9.97 -19.75
CA GLU A 322 -3.29 -10.51 -20.81
C GLU A 322 -2.60 -9.41 -21.61
N GLU A 323 -3.25 -8.27 -21.80
CA GLU A 323 -2.71 -7.14 -22.56
C GLU A 323 -1.52 -6.47 -21.86
N LEU A 324 -1.50 -6.44 -20.54
CA LEU A 324 -0.35 -5.94 -19.79
C LEU A 324 0.84 -6.88 -19.91
N VAL A 325 0.59 -8.18 -20.06
CA VAL A 325 1.64 -9.21 -20.23
C VAL A 325 2.29 -9.12 -21.61
N LYS A 326 1.50 -8.90 -22.66
CA LYS A 326 2.01 -8.79 -24.04
C LYS A 326 2.95 -7.61 -24.27
N GLY A 327 2.88 -6.59 -23.42
CA GLY A 327 3.72 -5.37 -23.51
C GLY A 327 5.03 -5.46 -22.72
N VAL A 328 5.35 -6.61 -22.12
CA VAL A 328 6.54 -6.79 -21.29
C VAL A 328 7.41 -7.87 -21.89
N ASP A 329 8.71 -7.57 -22.07
CA ASP A 329 9.70 -8.59 -22.48
C ASP A 329 9.73 -9.73 -21.46
N ALA A 330 9.78 -10.98 -21.94
CA ALA A 330 9.72 -12.19 -21.11
C ALA A 330 10.88 -12.33 -20.09
N SER A 331 11.75 -11.33 -19.98
CA SER A 331 12.85 -11.22 -19.03
C SER A 331 12.52 -10.31 -17.82
N GLN A 332 11.29 -9.80 -17.73
CA GLN A 332 10.87 -8.90 -16.64
C GLN A 332 9.81 -9.53 -15.76
#